data_1248c17abffbcffddb8c4f8fc7730f2b
#
_entry.id   1248c17abffbcffddb8c4f8fc7730f2b
#
_cell.length_a   1.000
_cell.length_b   1.000
_cell.length_c   1.000
_cell.angle_alpha   90.00
_cell.angle_beta   90.00
_cell.angle_gamma   90.00
#
_symmetry.space_group_name_H-M   'P 1'
#
loop_
_entity.id
_entity.type
_entity.pdbx_description
1 polymer ?
#
loop_
_entity_poly.entity_id
_entity_poly.type
_entity_poly.pdbx_seq_one_letter_code
_entity_poly.pdbx_strand_id
1 'polypeptide(L)'
;MSMKDEEIVIVSAARTPVGSFNGALSSVPAHALGEIAIRAALARAHVDPADVDEVIMGQVLTAGEGQNPARQAAVAAGVPVDATAFGVNQVCGSGLRAIALGAQQIATGDADIVVAGGQESMSLAPHVAHLRNGQKMGAIEFIDSMIKDGLWEIFNGYHMGNTAENVARQWQITREEQDKFATASQNKAEAARKAGKFKDEIAAVTIKTRKGETVVAEDEYIREGAKVEDAAKLRPAFDKEGTVTAGNASGINDGAAALVLMSAKEAKKRKLTPLARIASWATVGVDPKVMGSGPIPASRKALEKAGWTAKDLDLIEANEAFAAQALAVNKDIGWDTSKVNVNGGAIAIGHPIGASGARVLTTLLHEMKRRDAKKGLATLCIGGGMGIAMCVERD
;
A
#
# COMPACT_ATOMS: atom_id res chain seq x y z
N MET A 1 -17.85 3.75 -28.09
CA MET A 1 -16.65 2.89 -28.07
C MET A 1 -16.91 1.81 -27.02
N SER A 2 -16.74 0.54 -27.34
CA SER A 2 -16.95 -0.53 -26.35
C SER A 2 -15.77 -0.51 -25.37
N MET A 3 -16.05 -0.44 -24.05
CA MET A 3 -15.05 -0.45 -22.97
C MET A 3 -14.16 -1.73 -22.92
N LYS A 4 -14.27 -2.61 -23.90
CA LYS A 4 -13.60 -3.93 -23.88
C LYS A 4 -12.27 -4.01 -24.65
N ASP A 5 -11.89 -2.97 -25.39
CA ASP A 5 -10.82 -3.10 -26.37
C ASP A 5 -9.58 -2.22 -26.11
N GLU A 6 -9.52 -1.45 -25.02
CA GLU A 6 -8.35 -0.62 -24.73
C GLU A 6 -7.55 -1.19 -23.56
N GLU A 7 -6.37 -1.75 -23.87
CA GLU A 7 -5.44 -2.20 -22.83
C GLU A 7 -4.87 -1.01 -22.08
N ILE A 8 -4.99 -1.04 -20.74
CA ILE A 8 -4.41 -0.03 -19.86
C ILE A 8 -3.06 -0.53 -19.35
N VAL A 9 -2.05 0.29 -19.52
CA VAL A 9 -0.67 -0.05 -19.16
C VAL A 9 -0.13 0.89 -18.08
N ILE A 10 0.79 0.36 -17.29
CA ILE A 10 1.58 1.07 -16.30
C ILE A 10 2.96 1.29 -16.91
N VAL A 11 3.32 2.55 -17.16
CA VAL A 11 4.61 2.88 -17.80
C VAL A 11 5.71 3.22 -16.81
N SER A 12 5.34 3.57 -15.59
CA SER A 12 6.29 3.86 -14.51
C SER A 12 5.67 3.62 -13.13
N ALA A 13 6.54 3.35 -12.16
CA ALA A 13 6.20 3.24 -10.76
C ALA A 13 7.37 3.74 -9.90
N ALA A 14 7.06 4.51 -8.85
CA ALA A 14 8.03 5.02 -7.89
C ALA A 14 7.40 5.09 -6.50
N ARG A 15 8.22 4.99 -5.46
CA ARG A 15 7.82 5.17 -4.07
C ARG A 15 8.85 5.93 -3.26
N THR A 16 8.45 6.55 -2.18
CA THR A 16 9.39 7.01 -1.17
C THR A 16 9.94 5.81 -0.38
N PRO A 17 11.03 5.95 0.37
CA PRO A 17 11.31 5.03 1.47
C PRO A 17 10.13 5.03 2.44
N VAL A 18 9.97 3.95 3.21
CA VAL A 18 8.97 3.85 4.27
C VAL A 18 9.62 4.21 5.59
N GLY A 19 9.09 5.26 6.24
CA GLY A 19 9.53 5.74 7.55
C GLY A 19 8.85 4.98 8.69
N SER A 20 9.55 4.86 9.80
CA SER A 20 8.99 4.36 11.06
C SER A 20 8.10 5.41 11.72
N PHE A 21 7.18 4.97 12.58
CA PHE A 21 6.37 5.87 13.40
C PHE A 21 7.26 6.80 14.24
N ASN A 22 7.03 8.10 14.12
CA ASN A 22 7.87 9.14 14.71
C ASN A 22 9.36 9.04 14.32
N GLY A 23 9.67 8.42 13.17
CA GLY A 23 11.01 8.24 12.65
C GLY A 23 11.44 9.34 11.66
N ALA A 24 12.29 8.97 10.71
CA ALA A 24 12.96 9.91 9.80
C ALA A 24 11.98 10.75 8.95
N LEU A 25 10.81 10.22 8.58
CA LEU A 25 9.82 10.91 7.77
C LEU A 25 8.71 11.61 8.59
N SER A 26 8.77 11.55 9.91
CA SER A 26 7.68 11.99 10.80
C SER A 26 7.30 13.45 10.70
N SER A 27 8.15 14.31 10.16
CA SER A 27 7.88 15.73 9.94
C SER A 27 7.36 16.08 8.53
N VAL A 28 7.24 15.08 7.66
CA VAL A 28 6.88 15.28 6.25
C VAL A 28 5.39 14.98 6.06
N PRO A 29 4.56 15.95 5.65
CA PRO A 29 3.15 15.71 5.41
C PRO A 29 2.92 14.68 4.29
N ALA A 30 1.79 13.96 4.35
CA ALA A 30 1.45 12.94 3.37
C ALA A 30 1.49 13.47 1.93
N HIS A 31 0.93 14.66 1.67
CA HIS A 31 0.93 15.27 0.34
C HIS A 31 2.34 15.62 -0.18
N ALA A 32 3.29 15.95 0.71
CA ALA A 32 4.68 16.18 0.31
C ALA A 32 5.42 14.89 -0.03
N LEU A 33 5.12 13.78 0.67
CA LEU A 33 5.58 12.45 0.27
C LEU A 33 4.97 12.05 -1.08
N GLY A 34 3.68 12.32 -1.28
CA GLY A 34 2.96 12.10 -2.54
C GLY A 34 3.57 12.89 -3.70
N GLU A 35 3.91 14.17 -3.50
CA GLU A 35 4.62 15.01 -4.47
C GLU A 35 5.90 14.31 -4.95
N ILE A 36 6.74 13.83 -4.03
CA ILE A 36 8.01 13.19 -4.36
C ILE A 36 7.78 11.93 -5.20
N ALA A 37 6.82 11.09 -4.82
CA ALA A 37 6.49 9.88 -5.55
C ALA A 37 5.95 10.19 -6.97
N ILE A 38 5.07 11.18 -7.11
CA ILE A 38 4.51 11.64 -8.39
C ILE A 38 5.63 12.16 -9.30
N ARG A 39 6.47 13.08 -8.81
CA ARG A 39 7.61 13.61 -9.58
C ARG A 39 8.53 12.50 -10.07
N ALA A 40 8.86 11.55 -9.19
CA ALA A 40 9.74 10.43 -9.53
C ALA A 40 9.11 9.51 -10.57
N ALA A 41 7.82 9.20 -10.45
CA ALA A 41 7.10 8.36 -11.40
C ALA A 41 7.04 9.02 -12.78
N LEU A 42 6.71 10.30 -12.87
CA LEU A 42 6.68 11.08 -14.11
C LEU A 42 8.07 11.18 -14.76
N ALA A 43 9.10 11.50 -13.97
CA ALA A 43 10.48 11.60 -14.47
C ALA A 43 10.98 10.26 -15.05
N ARG A 44 10.69 9.14 -14.37
CA ARG A 44 11.06 7.80 -14.85
C ARG A 44 10.29 7.36 -16.10
N ALA A 45 9.06 7.85 -16.25
CA ALA A 45 8.25 7.63 -17.44
C ALA A 45 8.64 8.53 -18.60
N HIS A 46 9.48 9.56 -18.39
CA HIS A 46 9.70 10.65 -19.34
C HIS A 46 8.39 11.30 -19.82
N VAL A 47 7.43 11.44 -18.90
CA VAL A 47 6.15 12.12 -19.10
C VAL A 47 6.22 13.51 -18.49
N ASP A 48 5.90 14.54 -19.28
CA ASP A 48 5.82 15.90 -18.78
C ASP A 48 4.62 16.01 -17.81
N PRO A 49 4.78 16.61 -16.63
CA PRO A 49 3.65 16.90 -15.75
C PRO A 49 2.49 17.63 -16.46
N ALA A 50 2.79 18.44 -17.48
CA ALA A 50 1.79 19.15 -18.30
C ALA A 50 0.88 18.20 -19.13
N ASP A 51 1.27 16.98 -19.34
CA ASP A 51 0.49 15.97 -20.07
C ASP A 51 -0.48 15.17 -19.18
N VAL A 52 -0.45 15.38 -17.87
CA VAL A 52 -1.28 14.63 -16.91
C VAL A 52 -2.67 15.24 -16.83
N ASP A 53 -3.70 14.44 -17.09
CA ASP A 53 -5.09 14.87 -17.04
C ASP A 53 -5.68 14.78 -15.62
N GLU A 54 -5.29 13.73 -14.86
CA GLU A 54 -5.82 13.51 -13.52
C GLU A 54 -4.82 12.83 -12.58
N VAL A 55 -4.92 13.18 -11.28
CA VAL A 55 -4.16 12.54 -10.20
C VAL A 55 -5.12 11.95 -9.17
N ILE A 56 -4.96 10.65 -8.87
CA ILE A 56 -5.80 9.95 -7.90
C ILE A 56 -4.89 9.35 -6.81
N MET A 57 -5.03 9.85 -5.57
CA MET A 57 -4.19 9.38 -4.46
C MET A 57 -5.04 8.75 -3.34
N GLY A 58 -4.68 7.54 -2.96
CA GLY A 58 -5.21 6.90 -1.76
C GLY A 58 -4.66 7.57 -0.51
N GLN A 59 -5.53 7.90 0.44
CA GLN A 59 -5.15 8.40 1.76
C GLN A 59 -6.28 8.19 2.74
N VAL A 60 -5.95 7.81 3.98
CA VAL A 60 -6.93 7.51 5.04
C VAL A 60 -6.99 8.65 6.06
N LEU A 61 -5.85 9.13 6.50
CA LEU A 61 -5.71 10.10 7.60
C LEU A 61 -5.56 11.50 7.02
N THR A 62 -6.67 12.21 6.83
CA THR A 62 -6.70 13.51 6.15
C THR A 62 -7.07 14.67 7.10
N ALA A 63 -7.30 14.39 8.38
CA ALA A 63 -7.71 15.42 9.32
C ALA A 63 -6.63 16.51 9.49
N GLY A 64 -7.01 17.78 9.28
CA GLY A 64 -6.10 18.89 9.45
C GLY A 64 -5.08 19.13 8.33
N GLU A 65 -5.07 18.35 7.26
CA GLU A 65 -4.13 18.46 6.15
C GLU A 65 -4.53 19.50 5.07
N GLY A 66 -5.64 20.17 5.25
CA GLY A 66 -6.15 21.13 4.27
C GLY A 66 -7.06 20.48 3.22
N GLN A 67 -7.42 21.28 2.22
CA GLN A 67 -8.31 20.79 1.17
C GLN A 67 -7.60 19.84 0.24
N ASN A 68 -8.20 18.65 0.03
CA ASN A 68 -7.80 17.70 -1.00
C ASN A 68 -6.27 17.44 -1.07
N PRO A 69 -5.69 16.67 -0.17
CA PRO A 69 -4.25 16.41 -0.16
C PRO A 69 -3.71 15.80 -1.46
N ALA A 70 -4.54 15.06 -2.21
CA ALA A 70 -4.17 14.57 -3.54
C ALA A 70 -3.91 15.74 -4.52
N ARG A 71 -4.77 16.78 -4.47
CA ARG A 71 -4.61 17.98 -5.28
C ARG A 71 -3.36 18.77 -4.87
N GLN A 72 -3.08 18.84 -3.56
CA GLN A 72 -1.86 19.50 -3.07
C GLN A 72 -0.61 18.79 -3.61
N ALA A 73 -0.56 17.46 -3.55
CA ALA A 73 0.54 16.66 -4.09
C ALA A 73 0.71 16.85 -5.61
N ALA A 74 -0.40 16.84 -6.36
CA ALA A 74 -0.41 17.00 -7.82
C ALA A 74 0.18 18.35 -8.25
N VAL A 75 -0.34 19.45 -7.70
CA VAL A 75 0.12 20.81 -8.04
C VAL A 75 1.58 21.00 -7.61
N ALA A 76 1.95 20.54 -6.41
CA ALA A 76 3.33 20.61 -5.96
C ALA A 76 4.27 19.77 -6.86
N ALA A 77 3.80 18.67 -7.43
CA ALA A 77 4.55 17.87 -8.39
C ALA A 77 4.71 18.53 -9.78
N GLY A 78 4.04 19.63 -10.03
CA GLY A 78 4.10 20.37 -11.29
C GLY A 78 2.99 20.00 -12.29
N VAL A 79 2.02 19.20 -11.86
CA VAL A 79 0.81 18.94 -12.66
C VAL A 79 0.02 20.25 -12.80
N PRO A 80 -0.43 20.63 -14.00
CA PRO A 80 -1.05 21.91 -14.26
C PRO A 80 -2.38 22.07 -13.50
N VAL A 81 -2.77 23.32 -13.28
CA VAL A 81 -3.96 23.66 -12.48
C VAL A 81 -5.29 23.36 -13.20
N ASP A 82 -5.28 23.14 -14.49
CA ASP A 82 -6.41 22.71 -15.30
C ASP A 82 -6.62 21.18 -15.29
N ALA A 83 -5.61 20.39 -14.94
CA ALA A 83 -5.80 18.97 -14.60
C ALA A 83 -6.58 18.82 -13.28
N THR A 84 -7.24 17.69 -13.08
CA THR A 84 -7.99 17.44 -11.85
C THR A 84 -7.28 16.46 -10.89
N ALA A 85 -7.72 16.44 -9.63
CA ALA A 85 -7.22 15.48 -8.67
C ALA A 85 -8.26 15.18 -7.58
N PHE A 86 -8.28 13.95 -7.07
CA PHE A 86 -9.08 13.59 -5.92
C PHE A 86 -8.44 12.50 -5.06
N GLY A 87 -8.85 12.44 -3.79
CA GLY A 87 -8.42 11.44 -2.83
C GLY A 87 -9.39 10.26 -2.74
N VAL A 88 -8.87 9.07 -2.43
CA VAL A 88 -9.65 7.84 -2.23
C VAL A 88 -9.37 7.29 -0.85
N ASN A 89 -10.43 6.98 -0.10
CA ASN A 89 -10.33 6.23 1.15
C ASN A 89 -11.10 4.89 1.02
N GLN A 90 -10.34 3.82 0.89
CA GLN A 90 -10.77 2.43 1.08
C GLN A 90 -9.80 1.77 2.07
N VAL A 91 -9.47 2.46 3.15
CA VAL A 91 -8.51 2.06 4.19
C VAL A 91 -7.22 1.52 3.54
N CYS A 92 -6.73 0.32 3.91
CA CYS A 92 -5.48 -0.26 3.38
C CYS A 92 -5.48 -0.47 1.85
N GLY A 93 -6.65 -0.59 1.24
CA GLY A 93 -6.81 -0.77 -0.22
C GLY A 93 -6.75 0.50 -1.05
N SER A 94 -6.72 1.68 -0.41
CA SER A 94 -6.88 2.99 -1.07
C SER A 94 -5.93 3.18 -2.27
N GLY A 95 -4.64 2.89 -2.09
CA GLY A 95 -3.65 3.08 -3.15
C GLY A 95 -3.88 2.17 -4.36
N LEU A 96 -4.23 0.90 -4.15
CA LEU A 96 -4.54 -0.02 -5.24
C LEU A 96 -5.89 0.32 -5.89
N ARG A 97 -6.86 0.81 -5.09
CA ARG A 97 -8.13 1.30 -5.59
C ARG A 97 -7.96 2.54 -6.46
N ALA A 98 -7.09 3.47 -6.09
CA ALA A 98 -6.75 4.64 -6.90
C ALA A 98 -6.25 4.23 -8.30
N ILE A 99 -5.39 3.21 -8.38
CA ILE A 99 -4.89 2.69 -9.65
C ILE A 99 -6.02 2.07 -10.48
N ALA A 100 -6.92 1.31 -9.85
CA ALA A 100 -8.08 0.75 -10.53
C ALA A 100 -9.03 1.84 -11.06
N LEU A 101 -9.24 2.93 -10.32
CA LEU A 101 -10.03 4.07 -10.75
C LEU A 101 -9.34 4.81 -11.91
N GLY A 102 -8.03 5.02 -11.84
CA GLY A 102 -7.26 5.61 -12.94
C GLY A 102 -7.38 4.81 -14.24
N ALA A 103 -7.31 3.48 -14.14
CA ALA A 103 -7.55 2.60 -15.28
C ALA A 103 -8.98 2.74 -15.84
N GLN A 104 -10.00 2.94 -14.99
CA GLN A 104 -11.37 3.18 -15.42
C GLN A 104 -11.52 4.52 -16.14
N GLN A 105 -10.91 5.60 -15.65
CA GLN A 105 -10.93 6.93 -16.30
C GLN A 105 -10.35 6.87 -17.71
N ILE A 106 -9.25 6.15 -17.89
CA ILE A 106 -8.65 5.97 -19.23
C ILE A 106 -9.57 5.12 -20.11
N ALA A 107 -10.12 4.02 -19.57
CA ALA A 107 -11.00 3.12 -20.34
C ALA A 107 -12.32 3.78 -20.77
N THR A 108 -12.81 4.78 -20.02
CA THR A 108 -14.01 5.56 -20.37
C THR A 108 -13.73 6.74 -21.30
N GLY A 109 -12.45 7.09 -21.48
CA GLY A 109 -12.02 8.23 -22.29
C GLY A 109 -12.14 9.58 -21.58
N ASP A 110 -12.24 9.56 -20.23
CA ASP A 110 -12.29 10.78 -19.43
C ASP A 110 -10.87 11.37 -19.21
N ALA A 111 -9.83 10.55 -19.34
CA ALA A 111 -8.42 10.94 -19.25
C ALA A 111 -7.56 10.08 -20.18
N ASP A 112 -6.48 10.64 -20.71
CA ASP A 112 -5.46 9.92 -21.51
C ASP A 112 -4.30 9.44 -20.62
N ILE A 113 -3.86 10.29 -19.67
CA ILE A 113 -2.76 10.02 -18.75
C ILE A 113 -3.20 10.31 -17.32
N VAL A 114 -3.15 9.28 -16.49
CA VAL A 114 -3.47 9.35 -15.06
C VAL A 114 -2.26 8.99 -14.21
N VAL A 115 -1.98 9.81 -13.20
CA VAL A 115 -1.08 9.41 -12.11
C VAL A 115 -1.93 8.92 -10.95
N ALA A 116 -1.75 7.66 -10.58
CA ALA A 116 -2.51 7.05 -9.49
C ALA A 116 -1.58 6.41 -8.46
N GLY A 117 -1.93 6.54 -7.19
CA GLY A 117 -1.09 6.02 -6.13
C GLY A 117 -1.70 6.14 -4.75
N GLY A 118 -0.85 6.36 -3.77
CA GLY A 118 -1.27 6.61 -2.39
C GLY A 118 -0.17 7.28 -1.58
N GLN A 119 -0.58 7.97 -0.54
CA GLN A 119 0.25 8.73 0.38
C GLN A 119 -0.31 8.60 1.79
N GLU A 120 0.54 8.55 2.80
CA GLU A 120 0.12 8.52 4.19
C GLU A 120 1.23 9.04 5.10
N SER A 121 0.88 9.87 6.08
CA SER A 121 1.71 10.17 7.23
C SER A 121 0.96 9.79 8.50
N MET A 122 1.23 8.62 9.03
CA MET A 122 0.60 8.17 10.27
C MET A 122 1.21 8.89 11.48
N SER A 123 2.46 9.33 11.36
CA SER A 123 3.14 10.12 12.39
C SER A 123 2.53 11.51 12.61
N LEU A 124 1.95 12.11 11.57
CA LEU A 124 1.32 13.43 11.66
C LEU A 124 -0.20 13.40 11.86
N ALA A 125 -0.79 12.20 12.00
CA ALA A 125 -2.21 12.10 12.29
C ALA A 125 -2.56 12.81 13.60
N PRO A 126 -3.48 13.80 13.57
CA PRO A 126 -3.77 14.61 14.75
C PRO A 126 -4.68 13.91 15.72
N HIS A 127 -4.65 14.36 16.96
CA HIS A 127 -5.74 14.14 17.91
C HIS A 127 -6.83 15.19 17.67
N VAL A 128 -8.08 14.78 17.60
CA VAL A 128 -9.23 15.62 17.29
C VAL A 128 -10.24 15.65 18.41
N ALA A 129 -11.01 16.73 18.50
CA ALA A 129 -12.08 16.86 19.48
C ALA A 129 -13.31 17.52 18.85
N HIS A 130 -14.52 17.08 19.26
CA HIS A 130 -15.79 17.64 18.80
C HIS A 130 -16.16 18.88 19.66
N LEU A 131 -15.59 20.03 19.35
CA LEU A 131 -15.75 21.25 20.15
C LEU A 131 -16.65 22.32 19.52
N ARG A 132 -17.24 22.09 18.36
CA ARG A 132 -18.02 23.11 17.64
C ARG A 132 -19.26 23.57 18.43
N ASN A 133 -19.84 22.70 19.26
CA ASN A 133 -20.95 23.06 20.14
C ASN A 133 -20.49 23.54 21.55
N GLY A 134 -19.19 23.67 21.76
CA GLY A 134 -18.60 24.04 23.04
C GLY A 134 -18.64 22.89 24.08
N GLN A 135 -17.95 23.13 25.19
CA GLN A 135 -17.94 22.24 26.36
C GLN A 135 -18.42 23.05 27.55
N LYS A 136 -19.65 22.76 28.02
CA LYS A 136 -20.27 23.54 29.12
C LYS A 136 -19.65 23.21 30.49
N MET A 137 -19.26 21.96 30.70
CA MET A 137 -18.73 21.48 31.98
C MET A 137 -18.03 20.13 31.82
N GLY A 138 -17.01 19.84 32.64
CA GLY A 138 -16.27 18.60 32.63
C GLY A 138 -15.03 18.60 31.71
N ALA A 139 -14.40 17.44 31.58
CA ALA A 139 -13.20 17.24 30.77
C ALA A 139 -13.50 17.23 29.25
N ILE A 140 -12.49 17.54 28.45
CA ILE A 140 -12.51 17.39 27.00
C ILE A 140 -11.70 16.14 26.67
N GLU A 141 -12.28 15.27 25.85
CA GLU A 141 -11.60 14.10 25.30
C GLU A 141 -11.04 14.43 23.91
N PHE A 142 -9.76 14.09 23.69
CA PHE A 142 -9.13 14.11 22.39
C PHE A 142 -9.06 12.69 21.84
N ILE A 143 -9.56 12.51 20.63
CA ILE A 143 -9.60 11.21 19.92
C ILE A 143 -8.37 11.11 19.04
N ASP A 144 -7.58 10.05 19.19
CA ASP A 144 -6.49 9.73 18.26
C ASP A 144 -7.10 9.32 16.91
N SER A 145 -6.96 10.18 15.90
CA SER A 145 -7.52 9.93 14.57
C SER A 145 -6.83 8.78 13.84
N MET A 146 -5.55 8.53 14.11
CA MET A 146 -4.84 7.39 13.55
C MET A 146 -5.48 6.06 13.98
N ILE A 147 -5.79 5.93 15.28
CA ILE A 147 -6.45 4.75 15.79
C ILE A 147 -7.91 4.71 15.31
N LYS A 148 -8.65 5.80 15.51
CA LYS A 148 -10.10 5.82 15.29
C LYS A 148 -10.47 5.60 13.81
N ASP A 149 -9.75 6.26 12.90
CA ASP A 149 -10.09 6.27 11.48
C ASP A 149 -9.31 5.21 10.68
N GLY A 150 -8.13 4.79 11.16
CA GLY A 150 -7.26 3.87 10.46
C GLY A 150 -7.16 2.46 11.05
N LEU A 151 -7.22 2.31 12.38
CA LEU A 151 -6.85 1.05 13.05
C LEU A 151 -7.95 0.45 13.93
N TRP A 152 -9.14 1.05 13.96
CA TRP A 152 -10.26 0.59 14.78
C TRP A 152 -11.32 -0.13 13.95
N GLU A 153 -11.66 -1.35 14.34
CA GLU A 153 -12.81 -2.07 13.78
C GLU A 153 -14.09 -1.51 14.40
N ILE A 154 -14.76 -0.65 13.62
CA ILE A 154 -15.82 0.22 14.09
C ILE A 154 -17.12 -0.52 14.42
N PHE A 155 -17.39 -1.64 13.75
CA PHE A 155 -18.65 -2.38 13.90
C PHE A 155 -18.69 -3.21 15.19
N ASN A 156 -17.53 -3.73 15.61
CA ASN A 156 -17.41 -4.57 16.81
C ASN A 156 -16.66 -3.87 17.97
N GLY A 157 -16.07 -2.70 17.73
CA GLY A 157 -15.54 -1.86 18.79
C GLY A 157 -14.20 -2.30 19.36
N TYR A 158 -13.27 -2.78 18.52
CA TYR A 158 -11.92 -3.17 18.95
C TYR A 158 -10.85 -2.83 17.89
N HIS A 159 -9.59 -2.98 18.26
CA HIS A 159 -8.45 -2.69 17.36
C HIS A 159 -8.34 -3.73 16.23
N MET A 160 -7.77 -3.34 15.07
CA MET A 160 -7.50 -4.25 13.95
C MET A 160 -6.73 -5.51 14.37
N GLY A 161 -5.84 -5.41 15.37
CA GLY A 161 -5.14 -6.57 15.92
C GLY A 161 -6.06 -7.66 16.49
N ASN A 162 -7.23 -7.29 17.02
CA ASN A 162 -8.24 -8.26 17.46
C ASN A 162 -8.86 -9.01 16.28
N THR A 163 -9.00 -8.36 15.11
CA THR A 163 -9.42 -9.07 13.88
C THR A 163 -8.38 -10.10 13.44
N ALA A 164 -7.09 -9.81 13.64
CA ALA A 164 -6.02 -10.76 13.37
C ALA A 164 -6.05 -11.96 14.33
N GLU A 165 -6.38 -11.75 15.59
CA GLU A 165 -6.63 -12.85 16.54
C GLU A 165 -7.80 -13.72 16.10
N ASN A 166 -8.90 -13.10 15.60
CA ASN A 166 -10.04 -13.86 15.06
C ASN A 166 -9.63 -14.72 13.87
N VAL A 167 -8.82 -14.16 12.97
CA VAL A 167 -8.26 -14.91 11.81
C VAL A 167 -7.36 -16.04 12.29
N ALA A 168 -6.47 -15.80 13.27
CA ALA A 168 -5.60 -16.83 13.82
C ALA A 168 -6.42 -18.01 14.39
N ARG A 169 -7.48 -17.74 15.13
CA ARG A 169 -8.39 -18.77 15.68
C ARG A 169 -9.13 -19.52 14.56
N GLN A 170 -9.72 -18.81 13.61
CA GLN A 170 -10.54 -19.43 12.56
C GLN A 170 -9.72 -20.31 11.60
N TRP A 171 -8.52 -19.88 11.22
CA TRP A 171 -7.62 -20.62 10.33
C TRP A 171 -6.62 -21.51 11.08
N GLN A 172 -6.69 -21.55 12.41
CA GLN A 172 -5.80 -22.33 13.28
C GLN A 172 -4.31 -22.00 13.01
N ILE A 173 -3.97 -20.72 13.02
CA ILE A 173 -2.61 -20.23 12.86
C ILE A 173 -1.98 -20.02 14.25
N THR A 174 -0.93 -20.78 14.52
CA THR A 174 -0.26 -20.73 15.81
C THR A 174 0.64 -19.50 15.98
N ARG A 175 0.98 -19.17 17.22
CA ARG A 175 1.97 -18.13 17.52
C ARG A 175 3.33 -18.41 16.88
N GLU A 176 3.77 -19.65 16.93
CA GLU A 176 5.06 -20.06 16.38
C GLU A 176 5.12 -19.86 14.85
N GLU A 177 4.05 -20.23 14.14
CA GLU A 177 3.94 -19.99 12.69
C GLU A 177 4.01 -18.49 12.37
N GLN A 178 3.33 -17.64 13.16
CA GLN A 178 3.34 -16.19 12.98
C GLN A 178 4.74 -15.60 13.20
N ASP A 179 5.43 -15.99 14.25
CA ASP A 179 6.78 -15.50 14.55
C ASP A 179 7.81 -15.95 13.52
N LYS A 180 7.74 -17.20 13.03
CA LYS A 180 8.56 -17.69 11.92
C LYS A 180 8.32 -16.93 10.64
N PHE A 181 7.05 -16.67 10.30
CA PHE A 181 6.67 -15.91 9.12
C PHE A 181 7.21 -14.47 9.18
N ALA A 182 7.01 -13.79 10.30
CA ALA A 182 7.45 -12.42 10.51
C ALA A 182 8.98 -12.30 10.42
N THR A 183 9.69 -13.22 11.07
CA THR A 183 11.17 -13.29 11.00
C THR A 183 11.64 -13.54 9.57
N ALA A 184 10.97 -14.42 8.82
CA ALA A 184 11.31 -14.67 7.42
C ALA A 184 11.08 -13.43 6.54
N SER A 185 10.00 -12.66 6.78
CA SER A 185 9.75 -11.39 6.10
C SER A 185 10.87 -10.38 6.36
N GLN A 186 11.30 -10.20 7.62
CA GLN A 186 12.41 -9.34 8.00
C GLN A 186 13.72 -9.75 7.30
N ASN A 187 14.06 -11.03 7.33
CA ASN A 187 15.29 -11.54 6.72
C ASN A 187 15.29 -11.38 5.19
N LYS A 188 14.15 -11.58 4.53
CA LYS A 188 14.01 -11.32 3.09
C LYS A 188 14.22 -9.84 2.78
N ALA A 189 13.62 -8.94 3.55
CA ALA A 189 13.73 -7.50 3.34
C ALA A 189 15.15 -6.99 3.60
N GLU A 190 15.82 -7.47 4.65
CA GLU A 190 17.22 -7.18 4.93
C GLU A 190 18.12 -7.62 3.77
N ALA A 191 17.95 -8.84 3.28
CA ALA A 191 18.72 -9.38 2.16
C ALA A 191 18.45 -8.57 0.86
N ALA A 192 17.20 -8.20 0.60
CA ALA A 192 16.82 -7.40 -0.55
C ALA A 192 17.42 -5.99 -0.49
N ARG A 193 17.39 -5.33 0.69
CA ARG A 193 18.01 -4.03 0.92
C ARG A 193 19.51 -4.08 0.70
N LYS A 194 20.22 -5.05 1.30
CA LYS A 194 21.66 -5.24 1.13
C LYS A 194 22.06 -5.53 -0.32
N ALA A 195 21.21 -6.24 -1.06
CA ALA A 195 21.40 -6.50 -2.48
C ALA A 195 20.99 -5.33 -3.39
N GLY A 196 20.53 -4.22 -2.84
CA GLY A 196 20.13 -3.01 -3.57
C GLY A 196 18.87 -3.17 -4.39
N LYS A 197 18.01 -4.16 -4.11
CA LYS A 197 16.81 -4.46 -4.91
C LYS A 197 15.74 -3.37 -4.88
N PHE A 198 15.75 -2.51 -3.86
CA PHE A 198 14.80 -1.40 -3.75
C PHE A 198 15.28 -0.09 -4.39
N LYS A 199 16.54 -0.02 -4.88
CA LYS A 199 17.12 1.23 -5.40
C LYS A 199 16.36 1.80 -6.60
N ASP A 200 15.87 0.93 -7.48
CA ASP A 200 15.19 1.36 -8.70
C ASP A 200 13.75 1.84 -8.43
N GLU A 201 13.15 1.43 -7.32
CA GLU A 201 11.79 1.83 -6.96
C GLU A 201 11.74 3.03 -6.02
N ILE A 202 12.76 3.22 -5.17
CA ILE A 202 12.80 4.30 -4.18
C ILE A 202 13.20 5.63 -4.82
N ALA A 203 12.46 6.68 -4.47
CA ALA A 203 12.80 8.08 -4.64
C ALA A 203 13.16 8.65 -3.28
N ALA A 204 14.40 9.11 -3.11
CA ALA A 204 14.89 9.64 -1.85
C ALA A 204 14.11 10.89 -1.41
N VAL A 205 13.89 11.04 -0.11
CA VAL A 205 13.27 12.19 0.52
C VAL A 205 14.33 13.07 1.15
N THR A 206 14.44 14.31 0.71
CA THR A 206 15.34 15.29 1.32
C THR A 206 14.58 16.15 2.34
N ILE A 207 15.01 16.09 3.59
CA ILE A 207 14.41 16.83 4.70
C ILE A 207 15.33 18.00 5.03
N LYS A 208 14.80 19.20 4.87
CA LYS A 208 15.51 20.44 5.20
C LYS A 208 15.22 20.86 6.64
N THR A 209 16.27 21.04 7.42
CA THR A 209 16.17 21.52 8.79
C THR A 209 17.09 22.76 8.99
N ARG A 210 16.96 23.44 10.12
CA ARG A 210 17.88 24.53 10.47
C ARG A 210 19.34 24.07 10.62
N LYS A 211 19.57 22.78 10.80
CA LYS A 211 20.90 22.16 10.98
C LYS A 211 21.49 21.64 9.67
N GLY A 212 20.77 21.72 8.56
CA GLY A 212 21.17 21.21 7.25
C GLY A 212 20.11 20.30 6.62
N GLU A 213 20.54 19.59 5.58
CA GLU A 213 19.70 18.64 4.84
C GLU A 213 20.01 17.21 5.26
N THR A 214 18.98 16.40 5.41
CA THR A 214 19.09 14.95 5.62
C THR A 214 18.41 14.24 4.48
N VAL A 215 19.09 13.29 3.83
CA VAL A 215 18.53 12.47 2.76
C VAL A 215 18.13 11.11 3.31
N VAL A 216 16.86 10.75 3.21
CA VAL A 216 16.32 9.44 3.55
C VAL A 216 16.13 8.68 2.24
N ALA A 217 16.90 7.61 2.03
CA ALA A 217 16.93 6.86 0.78
C ALA A 217 16.69 5.35 0.97
N GLU A 218 16.47 4.90 2.20
CA GLU A 218 16.22 3.49 2.52
C GLU A 218 15.03 3.33 3.44
N ASP A 219 14.38 2.15 3.38
CA ASP A 219 13.29 1.78 4.28
C ASP A 219 13.84 1.66 5.72
N GLU A 220 13.30 2.47 6.60
CA GLU A 220 13.78 2.61 7.97
C GLU A 220 13.33 1.45 8.88
N TYR A 221 12.18 0.83 8.57
CA TYR A 221 11.51 -0.10 9.47
C TYR A 221 12.13 -1.51 9.49
N ILE A 222 12.95 -1.87 8.50
CA ILE A 222 13.59 -3.18 8.37
C ILE A 222 14.54 -3.44 9.55
N ARG A 223 14.28 -4.51 10.29
CA ARG A 223 15.08 -4.93 11.46
C ARG A 223 16.16 -5.90 11.01
N GLU A 224 17.42 -5.52 11.16
CA GLU A 224 18.55 -6.37 10.81
C GLU A 224 18.74 -7.51 11.82
N GLY A 225 19.13 -8.68 11.31
CA GLY A 225 19.45 -9.84 12.12
C GLY A 225 18.28 -10.40 12.92
N ALA A 226 17.05 -10.24 12.45
CA ALA A 226 15.86 -10.73 13.13
C ALA A 226 15.90 -12.25 13.36
N LYS A 227 15.53 -12.69 14.58
CA LYS A 227 15.52 -14.09 15.01
C LYS A 227 14.16 -14.48 15.58
N VAL A 228 13.76 -15.72 15.37
CA VAL A 228 12.51 -16.26 15.90
C VAL A 228 12.50 -16.26 17.43
N GLU A 229 13.66 -16.52 18.05
CA GLU A 229 13.82 -16.57 19.51
C GLU A 229 13.55 -15.19 20.16
N ASP A 230 13.80 -14.09 19.44
CA ASP A 230 13.53 -12.75 19.94
C ASP A 230 12.04 -12.40 19.73
N ALA A 231 11.44 -12.80 18.63
CA ALA A 231 10.01 -12.67 18.40
C ALA A 231 9.19 -13.44 19.46
N ALA A 232 9.61 -14.65 19.81
CA ALA A 232 8.95 -15.51 20.80
C ALA A 232 8.87 -14.89 22.22
N LYS A 233 9.79 -13.97 22.57
CA LYS A 233 9.79 -13.27 23.86
C LYS A 233 8.75 -12.15 23.96
N LEU A 234 8.18 -11.70 22.86
CA LEU A 234 7.23 -10.60 22.82
C LEU A 234 5.88 -11.02 23.40
N ARG A 235 5.25 -10.12 24.14
CA ARG A 235 3.92 -10.35 24.70
C ARG A 235 2.84 -10.07 23.67
N PRO A 236 1.70 -10.78 23.73
CA PRO A 236 0.52 -10.44 22.94
C PRO A 236 0.12 -8.98 23.15
N ALA A 237 -0.26 -8.28 22.07
CA ALA A 237 -0.50 -6.84 22.11
C ALA A 237 -1.99 -6.48 22.22
N PHE A 238 -2.90 -7.34 21.78
CA PHE A 238 -4.32 -7.00 21.61
C PHE A 238 -5.25 -7.89 22.46
N ASP A 239 -4.84 -9.08 22.83
CA ASP A 239 -5.55 -10.02 23.68
C ASP A 239 -4.53 -10.66 24.62
N LYS A 240 -4.82 -10.72 25.94
CA LYS A 240 -3.87 -11.26 26.93
C LYS A 240 -3.46 -12.71 26.64
N GLU A 241 -4.39 -13.49 26.09
CA GLU A 241 -4.19 -14.89 25.70
C GLU A 241 -4.03 -15.05 24.19
N GLY A 242 -3.74 -13.93 23.49
CA GLY A 242 -3.60 -13.89 22.05
C GLY A 242 -2.23 -14.33 21.56
N THR A 243 -2.10 -14.24 20.25
CA THR A 243 -0.91 -14.68 19.50
C THR A 243 -0.25 -13.54 18.72
N VAL A 244 -0.99 -12.43 18.49
CA VAL A 244 -0.52 -11.27 17.73
C VAL A 244 0.32 -10.36 18.62
N THR A 245 1.54 -10.05 18.16
CA THR A 245 2.50 -9.21 18.87
C THR A 245 2.99 -8.06 18.00
N ALA A 246 3.71 -7.10 18.57
CA ALA A 246 4.40 -6.07 17.82
C ALA A 246 5.48 -6.60 16.85
N GLY A 247 5.92 -7.85 17.03
CA GLY A 247 6.91 -8.50 16.15
C GLY A 247 6.31 -9.21 14.95
N ASN A 248 5.05 -9.64 15.02
CA ASN A 248 4.35 -10.37 13.96
C ASN A 248 3.16 -9.59 13.36
N ALA A 249 3.10 -8.29 13.61
CA ALA A 249 2.22 -7.31 12.98
C ALA A 249 3.03 -6.33 12.14
N SER A 250 2.40 -5.69 11.15
CA SER A 250 3.00 -4.57 10.43
C SER A 250 3.17 -3.35 11.33
N GLY A 251 4.02 -2.42 10.92
CA GLY A 251 4.25 -1.18 11.64
C GLY A 251 3.22 -0.09 11.34
N ILE A 252 3.33 0.97 12.12
CA ILE A 252 2.75 2.29 11.85
C ILE A 252 3.83 3.07 11.10
N ASN A 253 3.53 3.56 9.90
CA ASN A 253 4.55 4.03 9.00
C ASN A 253 4.09 5.24 8.17
N ASP A 254 5.08 5.93 7.58
CA ASP A 254 4.91 7.06 6.68
C ASP A 254 5.47 6.70 5.31
N GLY A 255 4.80 7.08 4.22
CA GLY A 255 5.29 6.81 2.89
C GLY A 255 4.29 7.14 1.78
N ALA A 256 4.78 7.11 0.54
CA ALA A 256 3.96 7.30 -0.65
C ALA A 256 4.47 6.46 -1.82
N ALA A 257 3.57 6.17 -2.75
CA ALA A 257 3.91 5.55 -4.03
C ALA A 257 2.99 6.08 -5.13
N ALA A 258 3.50 6.22 -6.35
CA ALA A 258 2.75 6.69 -7.51
C ALA A 258 3.14 5.91 -8.77
N LEU A 259 2.15 5.71 -9.63
CA LEU A 259 2.28 5.01 -10.90
C LEU A 259 1.69 5.87 -12.01
N VAL A 260 2.28 5.81 -13.20
CA VAL A 260 1.79 6.51 -14.39
C VAL A 260 1.07 5.50 -15.29
N LEU A 261 -0.19 5.80 -15.57
CA LEU A 261 -1.11 4.96 -16.34
C LEU A 261 -1.51 5.66 -17.65
N MET A 262 -1.63 4.90 -18.71
CA MET A 262 -2.18 5.34 -19.99
C MET A 262 -2.68 4.14 -20.79
N SER A 263 -3.33 4.39 -21.95
CA SER A 263 -3.64 3.29 -22.85
C SER A 263 -2.38 2.76 -23.55
N ALA A 264 -2.38 1.49 -23.95
CA ALA A 264 -1.28 0.90 -24.73
C ALA A 264 -1.04 1.68 -26.04
N LYS A 265 -2.09 2.24 -26.61
CA LYS A 265 -2.02 3.09 -27.81
C LYS A 265 -1.24 4.39 -27.54
N GLU A 266 -1.53 5.07 -26.43
CA GLU A 266 -0.83 6.30 -26.05
C GLU A 266 0.63 6.02 -25.66
N ALA A 267 0.90 4.92 -24.96
CA ALA A 267 2.26 4.49 -24.66
C ALA A 267 3.08 4.23 -25.94
N LYS A 268 2.49 3.55 -26.92
CA LYS A 268 3.12 3.30 -28.23
C LYS A 268 3.38 4.60 -29.01
N LYS A 269 2.43 5.53 -29.03
CA LYS A 269 2.57 6.85 -29.65
C LYS A 269 3.75 7.63 -29.04
N ARG A 270 3.92 7.54 -27.72
CA ARG A 270 5.02 8.16 -26.97
C ARG A 270 6.32 7.35 -27.00
N LYS A 271 6.33 6.18 -27.61
CA LYS A 271 7.49 5.25 -27.66
C LYS A 271 7.95 4.81 -26.26
N LEU A 272 7.01 4.69 -25.32
CA LEU A 272 7.26 4.20 -23.98
C LEU A 272 7.11 2.67 -23.93
N THR A 273 7.98 2.04 -23.13
CA THR A 273 7.88 0.60 -22.87
C THR A 273 7.13 0.41 -21.55
N PRO A 274 5.94 -0.21 -21.54
CA PRO A 274 5.22 -0.48 -20.32
C PRO A 274 5.99 -1.38 -19.35
N LEU A 275 5.82 -1.15 -18.05
CA LEU A 275 6.23 -2.09 -17.01
C LEU A 275 5.35 -3.33 -17.03
N ALA A 276 4.03 -3.13 -17.18
CA ALA A 276 3.03 -4.17 -17.32
C ALA A 276 1.70 -3.58 -17.82
N ARG A 277 0.78 -4.44 -18.31
CA ARG A 277 -0.62 -4.11 -18.49
C ARG A 277 -1.43 -4.55 -17.26
N ILE A 278 -2.54 -3.89 -16.99
CA ILE A 278 -3.51 -4.30 -15.97
C ILE A 278 -4.42 -5.36 -16.61
N ALA A 279 -4.24 -6.63 -16.22
CA ALA A 279 -5.02 -7.74 -16.76
C ALA A 279 -6.43 -7.79 -16.15
N SER A 280 -6.53 -7.54 -14.84
CA SER A 280 -7.81 -7.48 -14.14
C SER A 280 -7.64 -6.88 -12.74
N TRP A 281 -8.76 -6.55 -12.11
CA TRP A 281 -8.81 -6.22 -10.68
C TRP A 281 -10.17 -6.57 -10.08
N ALA A 282 -10.22 -6.76 -8.77
CA ALA A 282 -11.46 -7.00 -8.04
C ALA A 282 -11.40 -6.47 -6.61
N THR A 283 -12.54 -5.99 -6.11
CA THR A 283 -12.79 -5.76 -4.69
C THR A 283 -13.92 -6.65 -4.21
N VAL A 284 -13.86 -7.09 -2.97
CA VAL A 284 -14.87 -7.98 -2.36
C VAL A 284 -15.04 -7.61 -0.89
N GLY A 285 -16.28 -7.69 -0.39
CA GLY A 285 -16.59 -7.58 1.04
C GLY A 285 -16.48 -8.95 1.72
N VAL A 286 -16.07 -8.93 3.00
CA VAL A 286 -16.05 -10.07 3.93
C VAL A 286 -16.56 -9.62 5.29
N ASP A 287 -16.76 -10.55 6.23
CA ASP A 287 -17.10 -10.18 7.61
C ASP A 287 -15.99 -9.28 8.21
N PRO A 288 -16.32 -8.09 8.73
CA PRO A 288 -15.37 -7.20 9.38
C PRO A 288 -14.55 -7.86 10.50
N LYS A 289 -15.12 -8.81 11.22
CA LYS A 289 -14.44 -9.56 12.30
C LYS A 289 -13.20 -10.30 11.81
N VAL A 290 -13.17 -10.68 10.54
CA VAL A 290 -12.08 -11.41 9.90
C VAL A 290 -11.61 -10.70 8.63
N MET A 291 -11.50 -9.37 8.70
CA MET A 291 -11.12 -8.54 7.55
C MET A 291 -9.84 -9.03 6.85
N GLY A 292 -8.93 -9.67 7.60
CA GLY A 292 -7.69 -10.25 7.08
C GLY A 292 -7.90 -11.34 6.02
N SER A 293 -9.10 -11.92 5.93
CA SER A 293 -9.47 -12.89 4.88
C SER A 293 -9.83 -12.26 3.53
N GLY A 294 -10.00 -10.93 3.48
CA GLY A 294 -10.39 -10.20 2.27
C GLY A 294 -9.59 -10.50 1.00
N PRO A 295 -8.25 -10.69 1.07
CA PRO A 295 -7.45 -11.07 -0.09
C PRO A 295 -7.88 -12.40 -0.74
N ILE A 296 -8.46 -13.33 0.01
CA ILE A 296 -8.85 -14.64 -0.50
C ILE A 296 -9.90 -14.52 -1.61
N PRO A 297 -11.12 -14.00 -1.35
CA PRO A 297 -12.11 -13.85 -2.41
C PRO A 297 -11.73 -12.79 -3.44
N ALA A 298 -11.00 -11.73 -3.06
CA ALA A 298 -10.57 -10.70 -4.00
C ALA A 298 -9.59 -11.24 -5.04
N SER A 299 -8.58 -12.03 -4.61
CA SER A 299 -7.62 -12.65 -5.51
C SER A 299 -8.27 -13.68 -6.42
N ARG A 300 -9.16 -14.54 -5.88
CA ARG A 300 -9.91 -15.51 -6.70
C ARG A 300 -10.71 -14.83 -7.80
N LYS A 301 -11.43 -13.76 -7.45
CA LYS A 301 -12.22 -12.98 -8.41
C LYS A 301 -11.36 -12.24 -9.44
N ALA A 302 -10.20 -11.70 -9.04
CA ALA A 302 -9.29 -11.06 -9.99
C ALA A 302 -8.68 -12.08 -10.96
N LEU A 303 -8.24 -13.24 -10.46
CA LEU A 303 -7.73 -14.35 -11.28
C LEU A 303 -8.78 -14.85 -12.27
N GLU A 304 -10.02 -15.09 -11.82
CA GLU A 304 -11.13 -15.49 -12.68
C GLU A 304 -11.35 -14.49 -13.82
N LYS A 305 -11.37 -13.18 -13.51
CA LYS A 305 -11.52 -12.11 -14.52
C LYS A 305 -10.36 -12.07 -15.51
N ALA A 306 -9.14 -12.42 -15.10
CA ALA A 306 -7.98 -12.53 -15.98
C ALA A 306 -7.95 -13.83 -16.78
N GLY A 307 -8.79 -14.81 -16.47
CA GLY A 307 -8.74 -16.16 -17.01
C GLY A 307 -7.54 -16.97 -16.50
N TRP A 308 -7.05 -16.66 -15.28
CA TRP A 308 -5.88 -17.27 -14.67
C TRP A 308 -6.25 -18.10 -13.44
N THR A 309 -5.33 -18.98 -13.08
CA THR A 309 -5.33 -19.69 -11.81
C THR A 309 -4.15 -19.22 -10.95
N ALA A 310 -4.13 -19.57 -9.67
CA ALA A 310 -3.00 -19.26 -8.80
C ALA A 310 -1.66 -19.90 -9.26
N LYS A 311 -1.73 -20.97 -10.04
CA LYS A 311 -0.55 -21.67 -10.59
C LYS A 311 0.12 -20.88 -11.73
N ASP A 312 -0.65 -20.03 -12.41
CA ASP A 312 -0.15 -19.22 -13.53
C ASP A 312 0.69 -18.01 -13.06
N LEU A 313 0.62 -17.68 -11.77
CA LEU A 313 1.35 -16.55 -11.21
C LEU A 313 2.86 -16.86 -11.08
N ASP A 314 3.68 -15.90 -11.49
CA ASP A 314 5.14 -15.93 -11.32
C ASP A 314 5.56 -15.23 -10.04
N LEU A 315 4.89 -14.13 -9.69
CA LEU A 315 5.16 -13.34 -8.49
C LEU A 315 3.86 -12.83 -7.84
N ILE A 316 3.89 -12.71 -6.53
CA ILE A 316 2.76 -12.25 -5.72
C ILE A 316 3.29 -11.27 -4.67
N GLU A 317 2.66 -10.11 -4.57
CA GLU A 317 2.80 -9.18 -3.44
C GLU A 317 1.49 -9.16 -2.66
N ALA A 318 1.44 -9.86 -1.54
CA ALA A 318 0.31 -9.90 -0.63
C ALA A 318 0.66 -9.11 0.64
N ASN A 319 -0.08 -8.03 0.91
CA ASN A 319 0.23 -7.16 2.03
C ASN A 319 0.16 -7.93 3.36
N GLU A 320 1.18 -7.77 4.18
CA GLU A 320 1.32 -8.41 5.48
C GLU A 320 0.87 -7.44 6.59
N ALA A 321 -0.44 -7.17 6.69
CA ALA A 321 -0.95 -6.37 7.80
C ALA A 321 -0.68 -7.08 9.15
N PHE A 322 -0.83 -8.41 9.17
CA PHE A 322 -0.51 -9.29 10.28
C PHE A 322 0.00 -10.64 9.74
N ALA A 323 0.94 -11.28 10.44
CA ALA A 323 1.41 -12.61 10.05
C ALA A 323 0.28 -13.64 10.04
N ALA A 324 -0.62 -13.59 11.03
CA ALA A 324 -1.80 -14.45 11.09
C ALA A 324 -2.65 -14.35 9.83
N GLN A 325 -2.91 -13.11 9.38
CA GLN A 325 -3.68 -12.85 8.16
C GLN A 325 -2.96 -13.33 6.90
N ALA A 326 -1.66 -13.06 6.78
CA ALA A 326 -0.88 -13.48 5.62
C ALA A 326 -0.80 -15.00 5.49
N LEU A 327 -0.61 -15.70 6.61
CA LEU A 327 -0.61 -17.16 6.66
C LEU A 327 -1.97 -17.76 6.31
N ALA A 328 -3.08 -17.18 6.80
CA ALA A 328 -4.43 -17.61 6.46
C ALA A 328 -4.70 -17.48 4.96
N VAL A 329 -4.29 -16.36 4.34
CA VAL A 329 -4.41 -16.13 2.90
C VAL A 329 -3.59 -17.16 2.10
N ASN A 330 -2.34 -17.38 2.48
CA ASN A 330 -1.47 -18.37 1.83
C ASN A 330 -2.06 -19.78 1.91
N LYS A 331 -2.57 -20.16 3.08
CA LYS A 331 -3.17 -21.48 3.33
C LYS A 331 -4.44 -21.71 2.52
N ASP A 332 -5.31 -20.69 2.45
CA ASP A 332 -6.63 -20.82 1.81
C ASP A 332 -6.56 -20.77 0.28
N ILE A 333 -5.74 -19.89 -0.29
CA ILE A 333 -5.58 -19.80 -1.76
C ILE A 333 -4.72 -20.96 -2.27
N GLY A 334 -3.74 -21.43 -1.52
CA GLY A 334 -2.88 -22.56 -1.87
C GLY A 334 -1.91 -22.27 -3.02
N TRP A 335 -1.49 -21.03 -3.18
CA TRP A 335 -0.44 -20.64 -4.13
C TRP A 335 0.96 -21.03 -3.64
N ASP A 336 1.94 -20.97 -4.54
CA ASP A 336 3.34 -21.20 -4.20
C ASP A 336 3.90 -20.06 -3.35
N THR A 337 4.11 -20.30 -2.06
CA THR A 337 4.60 -19.30 -1.11
C THR A 337 6.03 -18.83 -1.39
N SER A 338 6.81 -19.59 -2.17
CA SER A 338 8.15 -19.16 -2.61
C SER A 338 8.11 -17.97 -3.57
N LYS A 339 6.94 -17.73 -4.19
CA LYS A 339 6.67 -16.59 -5.09
C LYS A 339 6.05 -15.39 -4.37
N VAL A 340 5.74 -15.52 -3.08
CA VAL A 340 5.05 -14.47 -2.29
C VAL A 340 6.06 -13.64 -1.54
N ASN A 341 5.96 -12.30 -1.69
CA ASN A 341 6.76 -11.31 -0.96
C ASN A 341 8.24 -11.71 -0.92
N VAL A 342 8.78 -11.93 -2.09
CA VAL A 342 10.15 -12.48 -2.26
C VAL A 342 11.26 -11.56 -1.72
N ASN A 343 10.94 -10.30 -1.52
CA ASN A 343 11.81 -9.27 -0.93
C ASN A 343 11.33 -8.81 0.46
N GLY A 344 10.54 -9.63 1.16
CA GLY A 344 9.87 -9.25 2.40
C GLY A 344 8.59 -8.46 2.13
N GLY A 345 7.74 -8.30 3.15
CA GLY A 345 6.47 -7.60 3.07
C GLY A 345 6.30 -6.54 4.16
N ALA A 346 5.06 -6.14 4.42
CA ALA A 346 4.76 -4.99 5.30
C ALA A 346 5.20 -5.17 6.76
N ILE A 347 5.36 -6.39 7.25
CA ILE A 347 5.91 -6.63 8.61
C ILE A 347 7.34 -6.09 8.71
N ALA A 348 8.10 -6.17 7.62
CA ALA A 348 9.47 -5.71 7.55
C ALA A 348 9.60 -4.29 6.96
N ILE A 349 8.93 -4.02 5.84
CA ILE A 349 9.06 -2.75 5.10
C ILE A 349 8.21 -1.66 5.76
N GLY A 350 7.02 -2.02 6.28
CA GLY A 350 6.06 -1.10 6.87
C GLY A 350 4.74 -1.01 6.11
N HIS A 351 3.73 -0.37 6.75
CA HIS A 351 2.37 -0.29 6.26
C HIS A 351 1.78 1.13 6.38
N PRO A 352 2.26 2.10 5.58
CA PRO A 352 1.59 3.39 5.46
C PRO A 352 0.23 3.17 4.77
N ILE A 353 -0.86 3.13 5.57
CA ILE A 353 -2.13 2.47 5.17
C ILE A 353 -2.68 2.92 3.83
N GLY A 354 -2.84 4.23 3.58
CA GLY A 354 -3.36 4.74 2.32
C GLY A 354 -2.43 4.57 1.11
N ALA A 355 -1.12 4.44 1.36
CA ALA A 355 -0.10 4.25 0.32
C ALA A 355 0.17 2.78 -0.01
N SER A 356 -0.16 1.86 0.89
CA SER A 356 0.31 0.47 0.83
C SER A 356 -0.11 -0.26 -0.44
N GLY A 357 -1.32 -0.02 -0.95
CA GLY A 357 -1.78 -0.63 -2.20
C GLY A 357 -0.91 -0.27 -3.41
N ALA A 358 -0.49 0.98 -3.51
CA ALA A 358 0.43 1.44 -4.55
C ALA A 358 1.86 0.96 -4.28
N ARG A 359 2.30 0.91 -3.01
CA ARG A 359 3.61 0.41 -2.62
C ARG A 359 3.80 -1.04 -3.02
N VAL A 360 2.86 -1.94 -2.69
CA VAL A 360 2.99 -3.36 -3.03
C VAL A 360 3.00 -3.59 -4.54
N LEU A 361 2.19 -2.86 -5.29
CA LEU A 361 2.20 -2.97 -6.75
C LEU A 361 3.51 -2.42 -7.34
N THR A 362 4.06 -1.33 -6.82
CA THR A 362 5.36 -0.80 -7.24
C THR A 362 6.46 -1.83 -7.07
N THR A 363 6.56 -2.45 -5.89
CA THR A 363 7.55 -3.50 -5.61
C THR A 363 7.35 -4.72 -6.53
N LEU A 364 6.09 -5.15 -6.75
CA LEU A 364 5.77 -6.23 -7.67
C LEU A 364 6.30 -5.95 -9.08
N LEU A 365 6.01 -4.78 -9.64
CA LEU A 365 6.40 -4.41 -11.00
C LEU A 365 7.93 -4.37 -11.18
N HIS A 366 8.64 -3.80 -10.21
CA HIS A 366 10.11 -3.75 -10.25
C HIS A 366 10.73 -5.15 -10.14
N GLU A 367 10.19 -6.03 -9.28
CA GLU A 367 10.68 -7.40 -9.17
C GLU A 367 10.32 -8.25 -10.39
N MET A 368 9.12 -8.07 -10.96
CA MET A 368 8.74 -8.71 -12.22
C MET A 368 9.71 -8.33 -13.35
N LYS A 369 10.05 -7.05 -13.46
CA LYS A 369 11.05 -6.58 -14.45
C LYS A 369 12.42 -7.23 -14.21
N ARG A 370 12.88 -7.31 -12.97
CA ARG A 370 14.19 -7.87 -12.60
C ARG A 370 14.31 -9.35 -12.92
N ARG A 371 13.22 -10.12 -12.76
CA ARG A 371 13.19 -11.58 -12.98
C ARG A 371 12.66 -11.99 -14.34
N ASP A 372 12.27 -11.04 -15.20
CA ASP A 372 11.51 -11.29 -16.42
C ASP A 372 10.22 -12.13 -16.16
N ALA A 373 9.61 -11.92 -15.01
CA ALA A 373 8.35 -12.56 -14.63
C ALA A 373 7.20 -11.96 -15.43
N LYS A 374 6.27 -12.80 -15.89
CA LYS A 374 5.21 -12.39 -16.81
C LYS A 374 3.90 -12.07 -16.11
N LYS A 375 3.47 -12.87 -15.15
CA LYS A 375 2.19 -12.74 -14.46
C LYS A 375 2.37 -12.45 -12.98
N GLY A 376 1.82 -11.34 -12.53
CA GLY A 376 1.89 -10.90 -11.15
C GLY A 376 0.52 -10.59 -10.55
N LEU A 377 0.41 -10.70 -9.24
CA LEU A 377 -0.77 -10.33 -8.47
C LEU A 377 -0.38 -9.53 -7.24
N ALA A 378 -1.03 -8.38 -7.06
CA ALA A 378 -0.97 -7.59 -5.83
C ALA A 378 -2.31 -7.69 -5.09
N THR A 379 -2.29 -7.88 -3.76
CA THR A 379 -3.52 -7.98 -2.95
C THR A 379 -3.33 -7.46 -1.53
N LEU A 380 -4.42 -6.91 -0.96
CA LEU A 380 -4.46 -6.40 0.41
C LEU A 380 -5.79 -6.76 1.07
N CYS A 381 -5.72 -7.03 2.38
CA CYS A 381 -6.88 -6.95 3.26
C CYS A 381 -7.18 -5.48 3.57
N ILE A 382 -8.43 -5.19 3.91
CA ILE A 382 -8.92 -3.84 4.10
C ILE A 382 -9.79 -3.80 5.37
N GLY A 383 -9.51 -2.86 6.26
CA GLY A 383 -10.32 -2.59 7.43
C GLY A 383 -11.79 -2.36 7.07
N GLY A 384 -12.70 -2.76 7.94
CA GLY A 384 -14.13 -2.74 7.65
C GLY A 384 -14.65 -3.99 6.93
N GLY A 385 -13.78 -4.99 6.69
CA GLY A 385 -14.17 -6.27 6.09
C GLY A 385 -14.20 -6.24 4.57
N MET A 386 -13.06 -5.95 3.93
CA MET A 386 -12.94 -5.95 2.46
C MET A 386 -11.58 -6.52 2.03
N GLY A 387 -11.46 -6.79 0.75
CA GLY A 387 -10.21 -7.11 0.08
C GLY A 387 -10.14 -6.54 -1.33
N ILE A 388 -8.93 -6.28 -1.81
CA ILE A 388 -8.67 -5.86 -3.17
C ILE A 388 -7.53 -6.67 -3.75
N ALA A 389 -7.62 -7.01 -5.03
CA ALA A 389 -6.55 -7.65 -5.79
C ALA A 389 -6.46 -7.10 -7.21
N MET A 390 -5.27 -7.05 -7.76
CA MET A 390 -4.98 -6.64 -9.14
C MET A 390 -4.00 -7.62 -9.77
N CYS A 391 -4.35 -8.13 -10.95
CA CYS A 391 -3.50 -8.94 -11.81
C CYS A 391 -2.82 -8.05 -12.85
N VAL A 392 -1.52 -8.21 -13.01
CA VAL A 392 -0.72 -7.48 -14.00
C VAL A 392 0.08 -8.46 -14.85
N GLU A 393 0.30 -8.12 -16.11
CA GLU A 393 1.00 -8.98 -17.08
C GLU A 393 2.04 -8.19 -17.86
N ARG A 394 3.19 -8.81 -18.10
CA ARG A 394 4.27 -8.29 -18.94
C ARG A 394 4.44 -9.17 -20.18
N ASP A 395 4.85 -8.54 -21.27
CA ASP A 395 5.24 -9.24 -22.50
C ASP A 395 6.54 -10.03 -22.37
#